data_099f728ee48ada8e2dc387b34267d736
#
_entry.id   099f728ee48ada8e2dc387b34267d736
#
_cell.length_a   1.000
_cell.length_b   1.000
_cell.length_c   1.000
_cell.angle_alpha   90.00
_cell.angle_beta   90.00
_cell.angle_gamma   90.00
#
_symmetry.space_group_name_H-M   'P 1'
#
loop_
_entity.id
_entity.type
_entity.pdbx_description
1 polymer ?
#
loop_
_entity_poly.entity_id
_entity_poly.type
_entity_poly.pdbx_seq_one_letter_code
_entity_poly.pdbx_strand_id
1 'polypeptide(L)'
;MRGSLLAIGFTCLLSGMLATTEVRADSHFRVTLIGTGSPIPRPDRFGPSTLIEAGDQKFLIDAGRGAPVHLWKAKVPAGKIDVLFLTHYHSDHTSGIPDLWLTGWLPPPFGQRKTAFHVIGPSGAKVLMENLEKAYALDVKIRIEDEKLPPEGIAVKVEEFDKEGVVYEKRGVKVTAFEVNHGDAIKPAFGYRIDYKGHSAVISGDTRYNQNVIKYGTGADLLIHEVAMAAPALMQIPAIQRIMAHHTTPKEAGMIFANLQRAVIGLTCLGDEIV
;
A
#
# COMPACT_ATOMS: atom_id res chain seq x y z
N MET A 1 25.89 -37.46 -81.70
CA MET A 1 26.34 -37.15 -80.34
C MET A 1 25.24 -36.44 -79.58
N ARG A 2 24.56 -37.14 -78.68
CA ARG A 2 23.43 -36.62 -77.91
C ARG A 2 23.91 -36.41 -76.47
N GLY A 3 23.99 -35.16 -76.02
CA GLY A 3 24.29 -34.83 -74.65
C GLY A 3 23.04 -34.72 -73.81
N SER A 4 22.99 -35.55 -72.75
CA SER A 4 21.85 -35.49 -71.73
C SER A 4 22.21 -34.44 -70.73
N LEU A 5 21.26 -33.47 -70.50
CA LEU A 5 21.31 -32.55 -69.35
C LEU A 5 20.60 -33.22 -68.15
N LEU A 6 21.33 -33.34 -67.07
CA LEU A 6 20.82 -33.75 -65.75
C LEU A 6 20.34 -32.49 -65.03
N ALA A 7 19.06 -32.38 -64.72
CA ALA A 7 18.54 -31.33 -63.89
C ALA A 7 18.51 -31.78 -62.44
N ILE A 8 19.29 -31.09 -61.56
CA ILE A 8 19.30 -31.31 -60.12
C ILE A 8 18.28 -30.33 -59.52
N GLY A 9 17.19 -30.88 -59.04
CA GLY A 9 16.21 -30.11 -58.29
C GLY A 9 16.65 -29.89 -56.82
N PHE A 10 16.83 -28.64 -56.45
CA PHE A 10 17.14 -28.24 -55.11
C PHE A 10 15.83 -27.98 -54.34
N THR A 11 15.40 -28.88 -53.50
CA THR A 11 14.23 -28.71 -52.61
C THR A 11 14.66 -27.96 -51.37
N CYS A 12 14.34 -26.68 -51.26
CA CYS A 12 14.59 -25.85 -50.10
C CYS A 12 13.49 -26.10 -49.04
N LEU A 13 13.80 -26.87 -48.01
CA LEU A 13 12.96 -27.02 -46.83
C LEU A 13 13.11 -25.77 -45.96
N LEU A 14 12.14 -24.83 -46.03
CA LEU A 14 11.97 -23.76 -45.06
C LEU A 14 11.40 -24.35 -43.76
N SER A 15 12.29 -24.69 -42.81
CA SER A 15 11.87 -24.94 -41.42
C SER A 15 11.58 -23.59 -40.76
N GLY A 16 10.31 -23.20 -40.72
CA GLY A 16 9.82 -22.04 -39.94
C GLY A 16 9.99 -22.33 -38.44
N MET A 17 11.03 -21.79 -37.85
CA MET A 17 11.10 -21.67 -36.39
C MET A 17 10.03 -20.67 -35.93
N LEU A 18 8.91 -21.19 -35.41
CA LEU A 18 7.99 -20.39 -34.59
C LEU A 18 8.72 -20.05 -33.28
N ALA A 19 9.30 -18.87 -33.22
CA ALA A 19 9.76 -18.30 -31.96
C ALA A 19 8.53 -18.01 -31.10
N THR A 20 8.23 -18.92 -30.18
CA THR A 20 7.31 -18.63 -29.08
C THR A 20 8.00 -17.59 -28.20
N THR A 21 7.63 -16.32 -28.34
CA THR A 21 7.96 -15.31 -27.34
C THR A 21 7.22 -15.70 -26.06
N GLU A 22 7.90 -16.37 -25.15
CA GLU A 22 7.46 -16.44 -23.77
C GLU A 22 7.37 -15.00 -23.27
N VAL A 23 6.16 -14.48 -23.12
CA VAL A 23 5.89 -13.27 -22.35
C VAL A 23 6.24 -13.65 -20.91
N ARG A 24 7.48 -13.36 -20.51
CA ARG A 24 7.92 -13.49 -19.12
C ARG A 24 7.03 -12.54 -18.32
N ALA A 25 6.03 -13.10 -17.64
CA ALA A 25 5.17 -12.33 -16.76
C ALA A 25 6.07 -11.60 -15.74
N ASP A 26 5.96 -10.28 -15.70
CA ASP A 26 6.72 -9.43 -14.78
C ASP A 26 6.53 -9.94 -13.34
N SER A 27 7.63 -10.41 -12.73
CA SER A 27 7.63 -10.93 -11.35
C SER A 27 8.01 -9.83 -10.35
N HIS A 28 7.98 -8.56 -10.77
CA HIS A 28 8.36 -7.44 -9.93
C HIS A 28 7.47 -7.35 -8.70
N PHE A 29 8.08 -7.52 -7.52
CA PHE A 29 7.43 -7.29 -6.23
C PHE A 29 8.33 -6.38 -5.41
N ARG A 30 7.86 -5.17 -5.13
CA ARG A 30 8.63 -4.15 -4.41
C ARG A 30 7.79 -3.50 -3.32
N VAL A 31 8.42 -3.29 -2.17
CA VAL A 31 7.84 -2.55 -1.04
C VAL A 31 8.68 -1.30 -0.81
N THR A 32 8.02 -0.16 -0.73
CA THR A 32 8.67 1.14 -0.49
C THR A 32 7.98 1.84 0.67
N LEU A 33 8.72 2.20 1.70
CA LEU A 33 8.22 3.03 2.79
C LEU A 33 8.10 4.47 2.30
N ILE A 34 6.88 4.95 2.15
CA ILE A 34 6.54 6.30 1.70
C ILE A 34 6.54 7.27 2.89
N GLY A 35 6.09 6.80 4.05
CA GLY A 35 6.12 7.53 5.29
C GLY A 35 6.17 6.58 6.48
N THR A 36 6.91 6.96 7.53
CA THR A 36 7.15 6.16 8.74
C THR A 36 7.07 7.01 10.01
N GLY A 37 6.47 8.19 9.89
CA GLY A 37 6.31 9.13 11.00
C GLY A 37 5.11 8.80 11.87
N SER A 38 4.84 9.69 12.81
CA SER A 38 3.76 9.68 13.77
C SER A 38 2.84 10.90 13.53
N PRO A 39 1.83 11.17 14.38
CA PRO A 39 1.02 12.38 14.29
C PRO A 39 1.83 13.69 14.32
N ILE A 40 3.09 13.67 14.82
CA ILE A 40 3.96 14.85 14.90
C ILE A 40 4.31 15.33 13.49
N PRO A 41 4.06 16.60 13.14
CA PRO A 41 4.33 17.13 11.81
C PRO A 41 5.82 17.44 11.62
N ARG A 42 6.58 16.44 11.19
CA ARG A 42 8.01 16.57 10.89
C ARG A 42 8.26 16.74 9.39
N PRO A 43 9.20 17.60 8.98
CA PRO A 43 9.51 17.84 7.56
C PRO A 43 10.33 16.69 6.93
N ASP A 44 11.06 15.94 7.74
CA ASP A 44 11.97 14.87 7.35
C ASP A 44 11.32 13.46 7.42
N ARG A 45 10.14 13.36 8.05
CA ARG A 45 9.43 12.09 8.21
C ARG A 45 7.91 12.30 8.10
N PHE A 46 7.31 11.75 7.05
CA PHE A 46 5.88 11.86 6.79
C PHE A 46 5.08 10.77 7.49
N GLY A 47 3.76 10.96 7.57
CA GLY A 47 2.84 10.02 8.21
C GLY A 47 2.84 8.64 7.56
N PRO A 48 2.37 7.60 8.27
CA PRO A 48 2.44 6.22 7.84
C PRO A 48 1.85 6.00 6.45
N SER A 49 2.64 5.40 5.56
CA SER A 49 2.21 5.02 4.22
C SER A 49 3.22 4.07 3.59
N THR A 50 2.77 2.95 3.05
CA THR A 50 3.63 1.95 2.42
C THR A 50 3.13 1.64 1.02
N LEU A 51 4.00 1.81 0.01
CA LEU A 51 3.71 1.46 -1.38
C LEU A 51 4.12 0.02 -1.65
N ILE A 52 3.21 -0.75 -2.23
CA ILE A 52 3.43 -2.11 -2.73
C ILE A 52 3.27 -2.09 -4.24
N GLU A 53 4.30 -2.51 -4.97
CA GLU A 53 4.25 -2.72 -6.41
C GLU A 53 4.34 -4.23 -6.68
N ALA A 54 3.30 -4.78 -7.28
CA ALA A 54 3.17 -6.21 -7.59
C ALA A 54 2.80 -6.38 -9.07
N GLY A 55 3.80 -6.65 -9.90
CA GLY A 55 3.67 -6.61 -11.35
C GLY A 55 3.32 -5.21 -11.83
N ASP A 56 2.20 -5.08 -12.50
CA ASP A 56 1.66 -3.81 -13.02
C ASP A 56 0.74 -3.06 -12.02
N GLN A 57 0.47 -3.66 -10.85
CA GLN A 57 -0.43 -3.10 -9.84
C GLN A 57 0.35 -2.33 -8.77
N LYS A 58 -0.24 -1.23 -8.30
CA LYS A 58 0.30 -0.39 -7.23
C LYS A 58 -0.74 -0.19 -6.14
N PHE A 59 -0.39 -0.60 -4.94
CA PHE A 59 -1.21 -0.48 -3.74
C PHE A 59 -0.57 0.46 -2.74
N LEU A 60 -1.37 1.26 -2.08
CA LEU A 60 -0.91 2.07 -0.95
C LEU A 60 -1.59 1.54 0.31
N ILE A 61 -0.80 1.25 1.34
CA ILE A 61 -1.30 0.91 2.66
C ILE A 61 -1.17 2.16 3.51
N ASP A 62 -2.30 2.72 3.90
CA ASP A 62 -2.49 4.03 4.51
C ASP A 62 -2.00 5.21 3.66
N ALA A 63 -2.55 6.37 3.90
CA ALA A 63 -2.18 7.63 3.28
C ALA A 63 -2.04 8.72 4.36
N GLY A 64 -0.96 8.64 5.09
CA GLY A 64 -0.63 9.63 6.10
C GLY A 64 -0.24 10.97 5.48
N ARG A 65 -0.05 11.99 6.34
CA ARG A 65 0.35 13.33 5.90
C ARG A 65 1.55 13.28 4.97
N GLY A 66 1.42 13.90 3.79
CA GLY A 66 2.48 14.06 2.81
C GLY A 66 2.75 12.81 1.96
N ALA A 67 1.93 11.76 2.03
CA ALA A 67 2.06 10.57 1.19
C ALA A 67 2.20 10.91 -0.32
N PRO A 68 1.37 11.79 -0.94
CA PRO A 68 1.55 12.16 -2.34
C PRO A 68 2.88 12.84 -2.66
N VAL A 69 3.45 13.61 -1.73
CA VAL A 69 4.75 14.25 -1.90
C VAL A 69 5.88 13.21 -2.01
N HIS A 70 5.85 12.19 -1.16
CA HIS A 70 6.84 11.11 -1.23
C HIS A 70 6.58 10.12 -2.37
N LEU A 71 5.33 9.89 -2.77
CA LEU A 71 5.02 9.17 -4.02
C LEU A 71 5.65 9.91 -5.22
N TRP A 72 5.53 11.22 -5.27
CA TRP A 72 6.16 12.05 -6.30
C TRP A 72 7.70 11.91 -6.28
N LYS A 73 8.32 11.97 -5.10
CA LYS A 73 9.77 11.72 -4.94
C LYS A 73 10.17 10.31 -5.41
N ALA A 74 9.33 9.31 -5.18
CA ALA A 74 9.51 7.95 -5.67
C ALA A 74 9.19 7.78 -7.17
N LYS A 75 8.83 8.87 -7.88
CA LYS A 75 8.43 8.90 -9.29
C LYS A 75 7.18 8.06 -9.59
N VAL A 76 6.31 7.95 -8.62
CA VAL A 76 4.99 7.30 -8.75
C VAL A 76 3.90 8.38 -8.69
N PRO A 77 3.27 8.72 -9.83
CA PRO A 77 2.17 9.67 -9.84
C PRO A 77 1.00 9.18 -8.98
N ALA A 78 0.39 10.07 -8.20
CA ALA A 78 -0.71 9.75 -7.28
C ALA A 78 -1.88 9.03 -7.97
N GLY A 79 -2.18 9.40 -9.22
CA GLY A 79 -3.24 8.75 -10.01
C GLY A 79 -2.93 7.35 -10.53
N LYS A 80 -1.73 6.82 -10.25
CA LYS A 80 -1.32 5.45 -10.62
C LYS A 80 -1.46 4.45 -9.48
N ILE A 81 -1.97 4.88 -8.34
CA ILE A 81 -2.35 3.97 -7.26
C ILE A 81 -3.66 3.28 -7.63
N ASP A 82 -3.64 1.95 -7.74
CA ASP A 82 -4.80 1.14 -8.10
C ASP A 82 -5.78 0.99 -6.93
N VAL A 83 -5.27 0.80 -5.71
CA VAL A 83 -6.08 0.66 -4.48
C VAL A 83 -5.36 1.29 -3.30
N LEU A 84 -6.10 2.05 -2.50
CA LEU A 84 -5.72 2.45 -1.16
C LEU A 84 -6.34 1.48 -0.15
N PHE A 85 -5.51 0.84 0.68
CA PHE A 85 -5.94 0.05 1.82
C PHE A 85 -5.78 0.85 3.10
N LEU A 86 -6.76 0.81 3.99
CA LEU A 86 -6.72 1.50 5.29
C LEU A 86 -6.59 0.49 6.42
N THR A 87 -5.63 0.72 7.33
CA THR A 87 -5.44 -0.12 8.52
C THR A 87 -6.43 0.25 9.62
N HIS A 88 -6.59 1.54 9.90
CA HIS A 88 -7.47 2.14 10.88
C HIS A 88 -7.69 3.63 10.59
N TYR A 89 -8.36 4.38 11.49
CA TYR A 89 -8.82 5.74 11.19
C TYR A 89 -8.14 6.86 11.98
N HIS A 90 -6.96 6.64 12.56
CA HIS A 90 -6.18 7.76 13.07
C HIS A 90 -5.79 8.74 11.97
N SER A 91 -5.74 10.01 12.32
CA SER A 91 -5.55 11.07 11.35
C SER A 91 -4.18 11.03 10.65
N ASP A 92 -3.16 10.54 11.32
CA ASP A 92 -1.82 10.39 10.73
C ASP A 92 -1.77 9.29 9.66
N HIS A 93 -2.71 8.33 9.66
CA HIS A 93 -2.89 7.31 8.62
C HIS A 93 -3.82 7.73 7.48
N THR A 94 -4.63 8.80 7.68
CA THR A 94 -5.71 9.16 6.75
C THR A 94 -5.64 10.58 6.22
N SER A 95 -4.86 11.47 6.85
CA SER A 95 -4.84 12.91 6.50
C SER A 95 -4.29 13.25 5.12
N GLY A 96 -3.58 12.34 4.46
CA GLY A 96 -3.12 12.48 3.08
C GLY A 96 -4.11 11.99 2.02
N ILE A 97 -5.24 11.39 2.43
CA ILE A 97 -6.24 10.84 1.49
C ILE A 97 -6.80 11.92 0.55
N PRO A 98 -7.24 13.10 1.03
CA PRO A 98 -7.76 14.13 0.15
C PRO A 98 -6.76 14.54 -0.93
N ASP A 99 -5.50 14.75 -0.55
CA ASP A 99 -4.45 15.12 -1.48
C ASP A 99 -4.18 14.00 -2.49
N LEU A 100 -4.09 12.73 -2.07
CA LEU A 100 -3.93 11.59 -2.95
C LEU A 100 -5.09 11.44 -3.95
N TRP A 101 -6.32 11.61 -3.48
CA TRP A 101 -7.54 11.48 -4.27
C TRP A 101 -7.68 12.59 -5.30
N LEU A 102 -7.56 13.85 -4.87
CA LEU A 102 -7.73 15.03 -5.72
C LEU A 102 -6.56 15.19 -6.70
N THR A 103 -5.31 15.17 -6.21
CA THR A 103 -4.12 15.32 -7.04
C THR A 103 -3.99 14.20 -8.08
N GLY A 104 -4.35 12.96 -7.71
CA GLY A 104 -4.32 11.82 -8.64
C GLY A 104 -5.27 11.94 -9.84
N TRP A 105 -6.31 12.76 -9.74
CA TRP A 105 -7.26 13.05 -10.82
C TRP A 105 -6.73 14.07 -11.83
N LEU A 106 -5.84 14.98 -11.39
CA LEU A 106 -5.32 16.07 -12.22
C LEU A 106 -4.58 15.54 -13.47
N PRO A 107 -4.47 16.37 -14.53
CA PRO A 107 -3.77 16.00 -15.77
C PRO A 107 -2.31 15.59 -15.53
N PRO A 108 -1.61 15.06 -16.55
CA PRO A 108 -0.19 14.81 -16.42
C PRO A 108 0.59 16.05 -15.95
N PRO A 109 1.59 15.89 -15.08
CA PRO A 109 2.24 14.64 -14.70
C PRO A 109 1.67 13.94 -13.44
N PHE A 110 0.55 14.41 -12.88
CA PHE A 110 0.01 13.95 -11.58
C PHE A 110 -0.64 12.56 -11.60
N GLY A 111 -0.93 12.03 -12.78
CA GLY A 111 -1.38 10.65 -12.95
C GLY A 111 -2.61 10.48 -13.81
N GLN A 112 -3.43 11.50 -13.96
CA GLN A 112 -4.65 11.49 -14.81
C GLN A 112 -5.48 10.21 -14.60
N ARG A 113 -5.90 9.97 -13.36
CA ARG A 113 -6.78 8.83 -13.05
C ARG A 113 -8.07 8.93 -13.85
N LYS A 114 -8.41 7.85 -14.56
CA LYS A 114 -9.58 7.77 -15.44
C LYS A 114 -10.66 6.83 -14.92
N THR A 115 -10.42 6.22 -13.77
CA THR A 115 -11.32 5.30 -13.08
C THR A 115 -11.59 5.81 -11.68
N ALA A 116 -12.60 5.29 -11.02
CA ALA A 116 -12.90 5.66 -9.65
C ALA A 116 -11.68 5.42 -8.73
N PHE A 117 -11.47 6.31 -7.76
CA PHE A 117 -10.51 6.13 -6.69
C PHE A 117 -10.96 4.99 -5.79
N HIS A 118 -10.20 3.91 -5.80
CA HIS A 118 -10.59 2.69 -5.13
C HIS A 118 -9.98 2.62 -3.72
N VAL A 119 -10.84 2.55 -2.71
CA VAL A 119 -10.48 2.42 -1.29
C VAL A 119 -11.03 1.12 -0.75
N ILE A 120 -10.19 0.34 -0.09
CA ILE A 120 -10.58 -0.85 0.67
C ILE A 120 -10.16 -0.63 2.12
N GLY A 121 -11.10 -0.74 3.04
CA GLY A 121 -10.82 -0.50 4.46
C GLY A 121 -11.84 -1.17 5.36
N PRO A 122 -11.57 -1.21 6.67
CA PRO A 122 -12.55 -1.68 7.63
C PRO A 122 -13.78 -0.77 7.66
N SER A 123 -14.85 -1.20 8.33
CA SER A 123 -16.06 -0.40 8.51
C SER A 123 -15.73 1.03 8.99
N GLY A 124 -16.27 2.04 8.29
CA GLY A 124 -15.97 3.47 8.46
C GLY A 124 -15.31 4.13 7.24
N ALA A 125 -14.71 3.36 6.31
CA ALA A 125 -14.09 3.89 5.09
C ALA A 125 -15.10 4.63 4.21
N LYS A 126 -16.30 4.09 4.08
CA LYS A 126 -17.39 4.71 3.31
C LYS A 126 -17.78 6.07 3.89
N VAL A 127 -18.01 6.13 5.21
CA VAL A 127 -18.35 7.38 5.90
C VAL A 127 -17.26 8.43 5.74
N LEU A 128 -15.98 8.02 5.86
CA LEU A 128 -14.84 8.91 5.66
C LEU A 128 -14.87 9.50 4.25
N MET A 129 -14.95 8.65 3.22
CA MET A 129 -14.91 9.09 1.83
C MET A 129 -16.13 9.94 1.44
N GLU A 130 -17.35 9.57 1.85
CA GLU A 130 -18.56 10.36 1.61
C GLU A 130 -18.47 11.78 2.19
N ASN A 131 -17.82 11.94 3.34
CA ASN A 131 -17.63 13.26 3.92
C ASN A 131 -16.49 14.04 3.25
N LEU A 132 -15.44 13.39 2.76
CA LEU A 132 -14.43 14.04 1.94
C LEU A 132 -15.01 14.51 0.59
N GLU A 133 -15.85 13.72 -0.07
CA GLU A 133 -16.56 14.12 -1.29
C GLU A 133 -17.40 15.39 -1.05
N LYS A 134 -18.14 15.46 0.07
CA LYS A 134 -18.90 16.65 0.45
C LYS A 134 -17.98 17.85 0.74
N ALA A 135 -16.88 17.63 1.45
CA ALA A 135 -15.94 18.71 1.81
C ALA A 135 -15.29 19.35 0.60
N TYR A 136 -15.00 18.58 -0.43
CA TYR A 136 -14.33 19.05 -1.66
C TYR A 136 -15.26 19.24 -2.85
N ALA A 137 -16.58 19.17 -2.66
CA ALA A 137 -17.57 19.27 -3.74
C ALA A 137 -17.42 20.56 -4.58
N LEU A 138 -17.03 21.67 -3.97
CA LEU A 138 -16.82 22.94 -4.68
C LEU A 138 -15.58 22.86 -5.61
N ASP A 139 -14.44 22.35 -5.12
CA ASP A 139 -13.24 22.17 -5.94
C ASP A 139 -13.53 21.24 -7.12
N VAL A 140 -14.19 20.11 -6.86
CA VAL A 140 -14.57 19.13 -7.90
C VAL A 140 -15.46 19.79 -8.96
N LYS A 141 -16.46 20.57 -8.54
CA LYS A 141 -17.34 21.29 -9.46
C LYS A 141 -16.56 22.27 -10.35
N ILE A 142 -15.69 23.08 -9.75
CA ILE A 142 -14.84 24.06 -10.47
C ILE A 142 -14.00 23.34 -11.53
N ARG A 143 -13.32 22.25 -11.18
CA ARG A 143 -12.44 21.53 -12.11
C ARG A 143 -13.20 20.85 -13.25
N ILE A 144 -14.41 20.34 -13.00
CA ILE A 144 -15.27 19.81 -14.07
C ILE A 144 -15.73 20.92 -14.99
N GLU A 145 -16.18 22.06 -14.45
CA GLU A 145 -16.75 23.16 -15.23
C GLU A 145 -15.70 23.97 -15.99
N ASP A 146 -14.55 24.24 -15.38
CA ASP A 146 -13.48 25.09 -15.94
C ASP A 146 -12.43 24.25 -16.68
N GLU A 147 -11.81 23.30 -16.00
CA GLU A 147 -10.71 22.49 -16.54
C GLU A 147 -11.20 21.30 -17.39
N LYS A 148 -12.52 21.04 -17.46
CA LYS A 148 -13.15 19.94 -18.23
C LYS A 148 -12.61 18.56 -17.83
N LEU A 149 -12.25 18.38 -16.55
CA LEU A 149 -11.75 17.09 -16.09
C LEU A 149 -12.87 16.02 -16.11
N PRO A 150 -12.55 14.78 -16.50
CA PRO A 150 -13.55 13.73 -16.61
C PRO A 150 -14.04 13.29 -15.23
N PRO A 151 -15.37 13.26 -14.98
CA PRO A 151 -15.92 12.93 -13.65
C PRO A 151 -15.63 11.50 -13.19
N GLU A 152 -15.33 10.59 -14.11
CA GLU A 152 -15.00 9.20 -13.78
C GLU A 152 -13.72 9.11 -12.94
N GLY A 153 -12.78 10.03 -13.15
CA GLY A 153 -11.50 10.03 -12.45
C GLY A 153 -11.60 10.53 -11.01
N ILE A 154 -12.62 11.30 -10.64
CA ILE A 154 -12.85 11.79 -9.28
C ILE A 154 -13.83 10.92 -8.50
N ALA A 155 -14.62 10.09 -9.17
CA ALA A 155 -15.53 9.18 -8.53
C ALA A 155 -14.79 8.28 -7.50
N VAL A 156 -15.49 7.87 -6.46
CA VAL A 156 -14.96 7.04 -5.38
C VAL A 156 -15.64 5.68 -5.40
N LYS A 157 -14.84 4.62 -5.23
CA LYS A 157 -15.31 3.27 -5.00
C LYS A 157 -14.78 2.80 -3.64
N VAL A 158 -15.66 2.49 -2.71
CA VAL A 158 -15.29 1.97 -1.39
C VAL A 158 -15.77 0.53 -1.23
N GLU A 159 -14.88 -0.33 -0.78
CA GLU A 159 -15.19 -1.68 -0.31
C GLU A 159 -14.84 -1.78 1.17
N GLU A 160 -15.80 -2.15 2.00
CA GLU A 160 -15.60 -2.30 3.44
C GLU A 160 -15.60 -3.77 3.84
N PHE A 161 -14.84 -4.07 4.89
CA PHE A 161 -14.86 -5.36 5.55
C PHE A 161 -14.87 -5.18 7.07
N ASP A 162 -15.32 -6.20 7.81
CA ASP A 162 -15.44 -6.18 9.28
C ASP A 162 -14.75 -7.38 9.96
N LYS A 163 -14.18 -8.29 9.16
CA LYS A 163 -13.54 -9.53 9.63
C LYS A 163 -12.24 -9.79 8.89
N GLU A 164 -11.34 -10.54 9.53
CA GLU A 164 -10.14 -11.03 8.86
C GLU A 164 -10.48 -11.95 7.68
N GLY A 165 -9.68 -11.87 6.63
CA GLY A 165 -9.85 -12.66 5.42
C GLY A 165 -9.28 -11.99 4.17
N VAL A 166 -9.50 -12.61 3.01
CA VAL A 166 -9.09 -12.06 1.72
C VAL A 166 -10.00 -10.89 1.36
N VAL A 167 -9.41 -9.70 1.22
CA VAL A 167 -10.11 -8.44 0.90
C VAL A 167 -9.85 -7.96 -0.53
N TYR A 168 -8.85 -8.56 -1.20
CA TYR A 168 -8.56 -8.29 -2.60
C TYR A 168 -7.87 -9.50 -3.23
N GLU A 169 -8.34 -9.91 -4.42
CA GLU A 169 -7.69 -10.98 -5.19
C GLU A 169 -7.88 -10.73 -6.69
N LYS A 170 -6.85 -10.17 -7.36
CA LYS A 170 -6.87 -9.90 -8.80
C LYS A 170 -5.46 -9.95 -9.40
N ARG A 171 -5.37 -10.38 -10.65
CA ARG A 171 -4.11 -10.41 -11.43
C ARG A 171 -2.94 -11.04 -10.67
N GLY A 172 -3.23 -12.14 -9.93
CA GLY A 172 -2.24 -12.89 -9.17
C GLY A 172 -1.79 -12.25 -7.85
N VAL A 173 -2.33 -11.09 -7.48
CA VAL A 173 -2.12 -10.49 -6.16
C VAL A 173 -3.27 -10.89 -5.25
N LYS A 174 -2.95 -11.35 -4.05
CA LYS A 174 -3.90 -11.60 -2.97
C LYS A 174 -3.54 -10.75 -1.76
N VAL A 175 -4.52 -10.00 -1.24
CA VAL A 175 -4.38 -9.23 -0.01
C VAL A 175 -5.32 -9.79 1.05
N THR A 176 -4.75 -10.18 2.16
CA THR A 176 -5.47 -10.69 3.33
C THR A 176 -5.36 -9.69 4.46
N ALA A 177 -6.50 -9.21 4.96
CA ALA A 177 -6.58 -8.41 6.17
C ALA A 177 -6.61 -9.33 7.40
N PHE A 178 -5.96 -8.93 8.48
CA PHE A 178 -6.00 -9.63 9.76
C PHE A 178 -6.15 -8.65 10.92
N GLU A 179 -6.94 -9.03 11.92
CA GLU A 179 -7.19 -8.17 13.08
C GLU A 179 -5.92 -7.96 13.90
N VAL A 180 -5.72 -6.72 14.34
CA VAL A 180 -4.67 -6.33 15.30
C VAL A 180 -5.29 -5.61 16.49
N ASN A 181 -4.50 -5.40 17.54
CA ASN A 181 -4.98 -4.77 18.77
C ASN A 181 -4.30 -3.41 18.98
N HIS A 182 -4.91 -2.37 18.48
CA HIS A 182 -4.40 -0.99 18.69
C HIS A 182 -5.03 -0.31 19.93
N GLY A 183 -5.63 -1.07 20.84
CA GLY A 183 -6.28 -0.57 22.04
C GLY A 183 -7.79 -0.78 22.02
N ASP A 184 -8.42 -0.60 23.17
CA ASP A 184 -9.85 -0.97 23.34
C ASP A 184 -10.78 0.01 22.66
N ALA A 185 -10.39 1.28 22.56
CA ALA A 185 -11.17 2.34 21.93
C ALA A 185 -10.85 2.54 20.43
N ILE A 186 -9.75 1.97 19.92
CA ILE A 186 -9.29 2.14 18.54
C ILE A 186 -9.67 0.90 17.75
N LYS A 187 -10.91 0.87 17.33
CA LYS A 187 -11.50 -0.24 16.55
C LYS A 187 -12.38 0.32 15.44
N PRO A 188 -12.33 -0.29 14.24
CA PRO A 188 -11.52 -1.45 13.86
C PRO A 188 -10.04 -1.12 13.61
N ALA A 189 -9.13 -2.11 13.73
CA ALA A 189 -7.73 -2.01 13.38
C ALA A 189 -7.23 -3.32 12.76
N PHE A 190 -6.54 -3.22 11.61
CA PHE A 190 -6.09 -4.36 10.81
C PHE A 190 -4.66 -4.19 10.32
N GLY A 191 -3.96 -5.32 10.17
CA GLY A 191 -2.77 -5.45 9.36
C GLY A 191 -3.10 -6.13 8.04
N TYR A 192 -2.14 -6.14 7.11
CA TYR A 192 -2.29 -6.74 5.79
C TYR A 192 -1.15 -7.68 5.45
N ARG A 193 -1.48 -8.83 4.84
CA ARG A 193 -0.54 -9.69 4.15
C ARG A 193 -0.81 -9.61 2.65
N ILE A 194 0.22 -9.34 1.86
CA ILE A 194 0.17 -9.25 0.41
C ILE A 194 1.02 -10.38 -0.17
N ASP A 195 0.38 -11.26 -0.93
CA ASP A 195 1.05 -12.38 -1.62
C ASP A 195 1.00 -12.15 -3.13
N TYR A 196 2.15 -12.33 -3.82
CA TYR A 196 2.27 -12.24 -5.27
C TYR A 196 3.37 -13.16 -5.80
N LYS A 197 3.02 -14.14 -6.65
CA LYS A 197 3.96 -15.04 -7.34
C LYS A 197 5.04 -15.65 -6.44
N GLY A 198 4.63 -16.13 -5.27
CA GLY A 198 5.53 -16.77 -4.31
C GLY A 198 6.30 -15.81 -3.40
N HIS A 199 6.12 -14.49 -3.58
CA HIS A 199 6.64 -13.47 -2.66
C HIS A 199 5.53 -12.99 -1.74
N SER A 200 5.92 -12.52 -0.55
CA SER A 200 4.96 -12.01 0.43
C SER A 200 5.52 -10.90 1.30
N ALA A 201 4.69 -9.89 1.56
CA ALA A 201 4.97 -8.83 2.52
C ALA A 201 3.83 -8.71 3.52
N VAL A 202 4.17 -8.42 4.77
CA VAL A 202 3.21 -8.18 5.84
C VAL A 202 3.43 -6.79 6.41
N ILE A 203 2.36 -6.05 6.61
CA ILE A 203 2.33 -4.73 7.24
C ILE A 203 1.44 -4.83 8.48
N SER A 204 1.98 -4.55 9.66
CA SER A 204 1.24 -4.70 10.91
C SER A 204 0.08 -3.70 11.07
N GLY A 205 0.19 -2.50 10.46
CA GLY A 205 -0.55 -1.35 10.98
C GLY A 205 -0.11 -1.03 12.40
N ASP A 206 -0.82 -0.16 13.09
CA ASP A 206 -0.55 0.15 14.50
C ASP A 206 -1.15 -0.93 15.41
N THR A 207 -0.36 -1.42 16.35
CA THR A 207 -0.78 -2.51 17.23
C THR A 207 0.09 -2.65 18.47
N ARG A 208 -0.48 -3.12 19.56
CA ARG A 208 0.26 -3.76 20.65
C ARG A 208 0.90 -5.07 20.13
N TYR A 209 1.78 -5.68 20.94
CA TYR A 209 2.19 -7.07 20.70
C TYR A 209 0.99 -7.95 20.38
N ASN A 210 1.01 -8.61 19.21
CA ASN A 210 -0.14 -9.33 18.70
C ASN A 210 0.25 -10.66 18.03
N GLN A 211 -0.43 -11.74 18.42
CA GLN A 211 -0.18 -13.08 17.87
C GLN A 211 -0.57 -13.21 16.39
N ASN A 212 -1.54 -12.42 15.91
CA ASN A 212 -1.89 -12.42 14.49
C ASN A 212 -0.75 -11.90 13.62
N VAL A 213 0.04 -10.92 14.09
CA VAL A 213 1.24 -10.47 13.37
C VAL A 213 2.22 -11.62 13.20
N ILE A 214 2.43 -12.44 14.23
CA ILE A 214 3.29 -13.63 14.14
C ILE A 214 2.66 -14.68 13.19
N LYS A 215 1.37 -14.97 13.35
CA LYS A 215 0.63 -15.95 12.52
C LYS A 215 0.73 -15.60 11.03
N TYR A 216 0.40 -14.36 10.65
CA TYR A 216 0.40 -13.92 9.26
C TYR A 216 1.81 -13.55 8.74
N GLY A 217 2.74 -13.21 9.63
CA GLY A 217 4.14 -12.97 9.32
C GLY A 217 4.96 -14.25 9.11
N THR A 218 4.50 -15.39 9.66
CA THR A 218 5.22 -16.65 9.52
C THR A 218 5.34 -17.03 8.04
N GLY A 219 6.57 -17.29 7.59
CA GLY A 219 6.89 -17.64 6.20
C GLY A 219 6.79 -16.47 5.21
N ALA A 220 6.55 -15.24 5.66
CA ALA A 220 6.63 -14.06 4.80
C ALA A 220 8.09 -13.71 4.47
N ASP A 221 8.32 -13.10 3.29
CA ASP A 221 9.65 -12.63 2.92
C ASP A 221 10.00 -11.31 3.63
N LEU A 222 8.99 -10.48 3.90
CA LEU A 222 9.15 -9.19 4.56
C LEU A 222 8.04 -8.95 5.58
N LEU A 223 8.41 -8.53 6.79
CA LEU A 223 7.49 -7.93 7.75
C LEU A 223 7.88 -6.47 8.00
N ILE A 224 6.95 -5.56 7.79
CA ILE A 224 7.02 -4.16 8.23
C ILE A 224 6.15 -4.05 9.48
N HIS A 225 6.79 -3.73 10.61
CA HIS A 225 6.14 -3.61 11.90
C HIS A 225 6.31 -2.21 12.48
N GLU A 226 5.26 -1.68 13.09
CA GLU A 226 5.36 -0.47 13.88
C GLU A 226 6.19 -0.70 15.15
N VAL A 227 6.80 0.34 15.66
CA VAL A 227 7.46 0.35 16.97
C VAL A 227 7.41 1.73 17.57
N ALA A 228 7.08 1.80 18.85
CA ALA A 228 7.04 3.05 19.60
C ALA A 228 7.95 3.00 20.83
N MET A 229 8.62 4.12 21.09
CA MET A 229 9.43 4.32 22.29
C MET A 229 9.30 5.79 22.73
N ALA A 230 9.19 6.01 24.02
CA ALA A 230 9.26 7.35 24.62
C ALA A 230 10.44 7.42 25.58
N ALA A 231 11.05 8.61 25.68
CA ALA A 231 12.10 8.84 26.65
C ALA A 231 11.60 8.57 28.09
N PRO A 232 12.43 8.02 28.98
CA PRO A 232 12.00 7.66 30.35
C PRO A 232 11.35 8.82 31.13
N ALA A 233 11.81 10.05 30.92
CA ALA A 233 11.23 11.25 31.54
C ALA A 233 9.78 11.49 31.09
N LEU A 234 9.47 11.23 29.82
CA LEU A 234 8.13 11.39 29.25
C LEU A 234 7.17 10.30 29.71
N MET A 235 7.67 9.14 30.09
CA MET A 235 6.86 8.06 30.65
C MET A 235 6.25 8.38 32.01
N GLN A 236 6.62 9.51 32.64
CA GLN A 236 5.95 10.04 33.83
C GLN A 236 4.64 10.78 33.48
N ILE A 237 4.39 11.08 32.20
CA ILE A 237 3.21 11.81 31.73
C ILE A 237 2.08 10.81 31.42
N PRO A 238 0.93 10.86 32.10
CA PRO A 238 -0.15 9.88 31.90
C PRO A 238 -0.67 9.81 30.46
N ALA A 239 -0.64 10.92 29.71
CA ALA A 239 -1.02 10.94 28.30
C ALA A 239 -0.07 10.11 27.45
N ILE A 240 1.26 10.21 27.68
CA ILE A 240 2.26 9.42 26.97
C ILE A 240 2.13 7.94 27.32
N GLN A 241 1.90 7.61 28.60
CA GLN A 241 1.67 6.21 29.00
C GLN A 241 0.47 5.61 28.24
N ARG A 242 -0.62 6.36 28.09
CA ARG A 242 -1.80 5.90 27.33
C ARG A 242 -1.45 5.67 25.84
N ILE A 243 -0.70 6.57 25.22
CA ILE A 243 -0.24 6.40 23.84
C ILE A 243 0.63 5.16 23.73
N MET A 244 1.66 5.05 24.58
CA MET A 244 2.58 3.89 24.55
C MET A 244 1.86 2.56 24.80
N ALA A 245 0.77 2.56 25.55
CA ALA A 245 -0.02 1.36 25.81
C ALA A 245 -0.79 0.83 24.58
N HIS A 246 -0.86 1.59 23.48
CA HIS A 246 -1.51 1.15 22.24
C HIS A 246 -0.53 0.56 21.21
N HIS A 247 0.77 0.68 21.44
CA HIS A 247 1.83 0.39 20.49
C HIS A 247 2.75 -0.72 20.95
N THR A 248 3.53 -1.24 20.02
CA THR A 248 4.54 -2.27 20.28
C THR A 248 5.87 -1.62 20.70
N THR A 249 6.40 -2.02 21.83
CA THR A 249 7.72 -1.58 22.29
C THR A 249 8.85 -2.24 21.48
N PRO A 250 10.08 -1.68 21.45
CA PRO A 250 11.23 -2.31 20.79
C PRO A 250 11.51 -3.75 21.27
N LYS A 251 11.30 -4.02 22.58
CA LYS A 251 11.44 -5.37 23.12
C LYS A 251 10.41 -6.33 22.56
N GLU A 252 9.15 -5.91 22.51
CA GLU A 252 8.06 -6.73 21.98
C GLU A 252 8.20 -6.94 20.47
N ALA A 253 8.63 -5.92 19.70
CA ALA A 253 8.97 -6.08 18.29
C ALA A 253 10.06 -7.14 18.11
N GLY A 254 11.13 -7.09 18.91
CA GLY A 254 12.16 -8.13 18.94
C GLY A 254 11.60 -9.54 19.23
N MET A 255 10.63 -9.64 20.14
CA MET A 255 9.95 -10.92 20.43
C MET A 255 9.11 -11.42 19.23
N ILE A 256 8.43 -10.52 18.53
CA ILE A 256 7.69 -10.87 17.30
C ILE A 256 8.66 -11.42 16.26
N PHE A 257 9.74 -10.71 15.97
CA PHE A 257 10.72 -11.11 14.97
C PHE A 257 11.43 -12.42 15.30
N ALA A 258 11.73 -12.67 16.58
CA ALA A 258 12.33 -13.92 17.03
C ALA A 258 11.44 -15.15 16.77
N ASN A 259 10.13 -14.96 16.67
CA ASN A 259 9.18 -16.02 16.35
C ASN A 259 8.95 -16.21 14.84
N LEU A 260 9.51 -15.35 13.99
CA LEU A 260 9.39 -15.48 12.54
C LEU A 260 10.57 -16.29 11.99
N GLN A 261 10.29 -17.36 11.27
CA GLN A 261 11.33 -18.24 10.74
C GLN A 261 12.08 -17.67 9.53
N ARG A 262 11.64 -16.54 8.92
CA ARG A 262 12.13 -16.12 7.60
C ARG A 262 11.75 -14.71 7.16
N ALA A 263 11.78 -13.69 7.96
CA ALA A 263 11.45 -12.35 7.49
C ALA A 263 12.64 -11.40 7.49
N VAL A 264 12.81 -10.62 6.40
CA VAL A 264 13.59 -9.39 6.43
C VAL A 264 12.77 -8.33 7.17
N ILE A 265 13.41 -7.63 8.08
CA ILE A 265 12.75 -6.74 9.04
C ILE A 265 12.71 -5.33 8.50
N GLY A 266 11.51 -4.73 8.44
CA GLY A 266 11.30 -3.29 8.32
C GLY A 266 10.63 -2.76 9.58
N LEU A 267 11.24 -1.80 10.26
CA LEU A 267 10.63 -1.10 11.40
C LEU A 267 10.12 0.27 10.94
N THR A 268 8.86 0.59 11.24
CA THR A 268 8.34 1.95 11.17
C THR A 268 8.31 2.51 12.58
N CYS A 269 9.13 3.54 12.85
CA CYS A 269 9.21 4.13 14.19
C CYS A 269 8.13 5.20 14.36
N LEU A 270 7.27 5.03 15.36
CA LEU A 270 6.37 6.07 15.87
C LEU A 270 7.06 7.02 16.85
N GLY A 271 8.36 6.91 17.03
CA GLY A 271 9.07 7.71 18.01
C GLY A 271 10.48 8.06 17.57
N ASP A 272 10.65 9.28 17.10
CA ASP A 272 11.85 10.02 17.45
C ASP A 272 11.56 10.75 18.76
N GLU A 273 12.61 10.97 19.55
CA GLU A 273 12.54 11.66 20.82
C GLU A 273 11.55 12.83 20.76
N ILE A 274 10.45 12.73 21.52
CA ILE A 274 9.70 13.91 21.90
C ILE A 274 10.66 14.67 22.83
N VAL A 275 11.36 15.65 22.29
CA VAL A 275 12.25 16.54 23.04
C VAL A 275 11.41 17.55 23.81
#